data_9e4d21d4866eed4c97da583326aa64b7
#
_entry.id   9e4d21d4866eed4c97da583326aa64b7
#
_cell.length_a   1.000
_cell.length_b   1.000
_cell.length_c   1.000
_cell.angle_alpha   90.00
_cell.angle_beta   90.00
_cell.angle_gamma   90.00
#
_symmetry.space_group_name_H-M   'P 1'
#
loop_
_entity.id
_entity.type
_entity.pdbx_description
1 polymer ?
#
loop_
_entity_poly.entity_id
_entity_poly.type
_entity_poly.pdbx_seq_one_letter_code
_entity_poly.pdbx_strand_id
1 'polypeptide(L)'
;THDTKRGEDARARINVLSELPAEWEKNLRTWSRTNRAKKTKLRGAEAPDRNDEYFLYQTLIGSYPLHQDQDGQFLERLTSYLIKAVREAKVHTEWLKPDGAYEQAFVDFARQILAPAASNRFMEEFLPFAKRIAYCGMFNSLSQTLLKIASPGVPDVYQGTELWDLSFVDPDNRRPVDYAERRHLLEELKGAEVKDRPGLLRDLM
;
A
#
# COMPACT_ATOMS: atom_id res chain seq x y z
N THR A 1 3.08 2.38 -14.94
CA THR A 1 3.32 1.10 -15.63
C THR A 1 3.38 -0.05 -14.64
N HIS A 2 3.14 -1.28 -15.09
CA HIS A 2 3.15 -2.49 -14.26
C HIS A 2 4.54 -2.85 -13.68
N ASP A 3 5.61 -2.26 -14.19
CA ASP A 3 6.97 -2.46 -13.67
C ASP A 3 7.34 -1.52 -12.53
N THR A 4 6.46 -0.60 -12.15
CA THR A 4 6.71 0.22 -10.97
C THR A 4 6.59 -0.61 -9.68
N LYS A 5 7.30 -0.21 -8.64
CA LYS A 5 7.36 -0.98 -7.37
C LYS A 5 6.03 -1.03 -6.62
N ARG A 6 5.04 -0.22 -7.01
CA ARG A 6 3.71 -0.15 -6.41
C ARG A 6 2.67 0.19 -7.48
N GLY A 7 1.45 -0.29 -7.31
CA GLY A 7 0.29 0.06 -8.11
C GLY A 7 0.02 1.56 -8.18
N GLU A 8 -0.75 2.00 -9.16
CA GLU A 8 -0.95 3.44 -9.39
C GLU A 8 -1.68 4.11 -8.24
N ASP A 9 -2.67 3.46 -7.62
CA ASP A 9 -3.41 4.03 -6.49
C ASP A 9 -2.59 4.04 -5.20
N ALA A 10 -1.73 3.04 -4.99
CA ALA A 10 -0.77 3.05 -3.90
C ALA A 10 0.19 4.24 -4.01
N ARG A 11 0.63 4.59 -5.23
CA ARG A 11 1.45 5.78 -5.47
C ARG A 11 0.67 7.07 -5.26
N ALA A 12 -0.60 7.11 -5.69
CA ALA A 12 -1.47 8.27 -5.48
C ALA A 12 -1.67 8.57 -3.97
N ARG A 13 -1.79 7.53 -3.14
CA ARG A 13 -1.79 7.70 -1.67
C ARG A 13 -0.46 8.24 -1.15
N ILE A 14 0.67 7.69 -1.59
CA ILE A 14 2.00 8.12 -1.15
C ILE A 14 2.26 9.58 -1.54
N ASN A 15 1.78 10.02 -2.70
CA ASN A 15 1.93 11.41 -3.16
C ASN A 15 1.32 12.42 -2.20
N VAL A 16 0.24 12.08 -1.48
CA VAL A 16 -0.37 12.93 -0.46
C VAL A 16 0.60 13.33 0.65
N LEU A 17 1.59 12.47 0.94
CA LEU A 17 2.58 12.75 2.00
C LEU A 17 3.40 14.00 1.72
N SER A 18 3.58 14.39 0.45
CA SER A 18 4.27 15.63 0.08
C SER A 18 3.55 16.90 0.52
N GLU A 19 2.23 16.81 0.68
CA GLU A 19 1.40 17.92 1.17
C GLU A 19 1.39 18.03 2.71
N LEU A 20 1.83 16.98 3.40
CA LEU A 20 1.77 16.85 4.86
C LEU A 20 3.13 16.49 5.49
N PRO A 21 4.26 17.12 5.08
CA PRO A 21 5.60 16.66 5.46
C PRO A 21 5.85 16.70 6.97
N ALA A 22 5.38 17.74 7.65
CA ALA A 22 5.57 17.90 9.10
C ALA A 22 4.79 16.85 9.90
N GLU A 23 3.57 16.53 9.47
CA GLU A 23 2.75 15.52 10.11
C GLU A 23 3.27 14.12 9.83
N TRP A 24 3.71 13.86 8.61
CA TRP A 24 4.37 12.62 8.24
C TRP A 24 5.59 12.36 9.12
N GLU A 25 6.47 13.35 9.25
CA GLU A 25 7.65 13.26 10.12
C GLU A 25 7.28 12.98 11.58
N LYS A 26 6.27 13.67 12.12
CA LYS A 26 5.77 13.45 13.48
C LYS A 26 5.30 12.01 13.68
N ASN A 27 4.50 11.48 12.74
CA ASN A 27 4.01 10.12 12.80
C ASN A 27 5.15 9.10 12.74
N LEU A 28 6.10 9.28 11.83
CA LEU A 28 7.28 8.41 11.72
C LEU A 28 8.06 8.35 13.03
N ARG A 29 8.32 9.48 13.67
CA ARG A 29 9.03 9.54 14.96
C ARG A 29 8.25 8.81 16.05
N THR A 30 6.94 8.96 16.08
CA THR A 30 6.06 8.30 17.04
C THR A 30 6.04 6.80 16.83
N TRP A 31 5.80 6.35 15.60
CA TRP A 31 5.75 4.93 15.25
C TRP A 31 7.08 4.21 15.45
N SER A 32 8.19 4.85 15.08
CA SER A 32 9.52 4.29 15.32
C SER A 32 9.79 4.09 16.81
N ARG A 33 9.35 5.03 17.66
CA ARG A 33 9.46 4.89 19.13
C ARG A 33 8.59 3.76 19.66
N THR A 34 7.33 3.72 19.25
CA THR A 34 6.33 2.70 19.65
C THR A 34 6.79 1.31 19.26
N ASN A 35 7.41 1.17 18.10
CA ASN A 35 7.78 -0.15 17.54
C ASN A 35 9.23 -0.57 17.84
N ARG A 36 10.04 0.28 18.46
CA ARG A 36 11.47 0.00 18.68
C ARG A 36 11.75 -1.33 19.38
N ALA A 37 10.92 -1.68 20.38
CA ALA A 37 11.07 -2.93 21.12
C ALA A 37 10.77 -4.20 20.29
N LYS A 38 10.14 -4.05 19.13
CA LYS A 38 9.82 -5.14 18.21
C LYS A 38 10.95 -5.43 17.21
N LYS A 39 11.98 -4.58 17.16
CA LYS A 39 13.17 -4.81 16.33
C LYS A 39 14.07 -5.89 16.92
N THR A 40 14.68 -6.65 16.04
CA THR A 40 15.70 -7.65 16.43
C THR A 40 17.09 -7.02 16.38
N LYS A 41 17.96 -7.38 17.32
CA LYS A 41 19.38 -7.01 17.28
C LYS A 41 20.16 -8.08 16.55
N LEU A 42 20.78 -7.73 15.41
CA LEU A 42 21.64 -8.61 14.63
C LEU A 42 23.03 -8.02 14.55
N ARG A 43 24.05 -8.75 14.99
CA ARG A 43 25.46 -8.31 14.93
C ARG A 43 25.71 -6.91 15.53
N GLY A 44 24.95 -6.55 16.57
CA GLY A 44 25.06 -5.26 17.25
C GLY A 44 24.24 -4.11 16.64
N ALA A 45 23.57 -4.32 15.50
CA ALA A 45 22.68 -3.34 14.85
C ALA A 45 21.21 -3.74 14.97
N GLU A 46 20.31 -2.76 14.89
CA GLU A 46 18.87 -3.00 14.85
C GLU A 46 18.44 -3.46 13.43
N ALA A 47 17.59 -4.49 13.38
CA ALA A 47 16.94 -4.96 12.14
C ALA A 47 15.42 -4.97 12.32
N PRO A 48 14.64 -4.37 11.38
CA PRO A 48 15.13 -3.59 10.24
C PRO A 48 15.90 -2.33 10.68
N ASP A 49 16.77 -1.82 9.80
CA ASP A 49 17.41 -0.54 10.01
C ASP A 49 16.41 0.62 9.87
N ARG A 50 16.86 1.86 10.01
CA ARG A 50 15.96 3.02 9.94
C ARG A 50 15.39 3.27 8.56
N ASN A 51 16.14 2.93 7.50
CA ASN A 51 15.70 3.13 6.14
C ASN A 51 14.65 2.09 5.74
N ASP A 52 14.87 0.82 6.10
CA ASP A 52 13.91 -0.25 5.84
C ASP A 52 12.64 -0.10 6.69
N GLU A 53 12.76 0.39 7.92
CA GLU A 53 11.60 0.77 8.75
C GLU A 53 10.79 1.89 8.10
N TYR A 54 11.45 2.94 7.60
CA TYR A 54 10.80 4.02 6.87
C TYR A 54 10.10 3.51 5.61
N PHE A 55 10.79 2.68 4.84
CA PHE A 55 10.26 2.04 3.65
C PHE A 55 8.98 1.23 3.96
N LEU A 56 8.97 0.47 5.07
CA LEU A 56 7.79 -0.28 5.50
C LEU A 56 6.61 0.66 5.81
N TYR A 57 6.81 1.72 6.59
CA TYR A 57 5.73 2.64 6.90
C TYR A 57 5.17 3.32 5.66
N GLN A 58 6.03 3.74 4.73
CA GLN A 58 5.59 4.30 3.46
C GLN A 58 4.82 3.27 2.62
N THR A 59 5.27 2.01 2.63
CA THR A 59 4.60 0.91 1.95
C THR A 59 3.21 0.66 2.54
N LEU A 60 3.08 0.66 3.86
CA LEU A 60 1.81 0.50 4.54
C LEU A 60 0.83 1.64 4.20
N ILE A 61 1.29 2.89 4.22
CA ILE A 61 0.44 4.03 3.82
C ILE A 61 -0.11 3.85 2.41
N GLY A 62 0.71 3.41 1.48
CA GLY A 62 0.28 3.22 0.08
C GLY A 62 -0.68 2.05 -0.11
N SER A 63 -0.44 0.94 0.59
CA SER A 63 -1.03 -0.34 0.19
C SER A 63 -1.88 -1.01 1.27
N TYR A 64 -2.00 -0.45 2.48
CA TYR A 64 -2.79 -1.06 3.54
C TYR A 64 -4.29 -1.11 3.15
N PRO A 65 -4.94 -2.28 3.22
CA PRO A 65 -6.36 -2.42 2.92
C PRO A 65 -7.19 -1.82 4.06
N LEU A 66 -7.89 -0.73 3.79
CA LEU A 66 -8.71 -0.03 4.80
C LEU A 66 -10.13 -0.59 4.92
N HIS A 67 -10.61 -1.23 3.88
CA HIS A 67 -11.77 -2.11 3.93
C HIS A 67 -11.27 -3.50 4.32
N GLN A 68 -12.13 -4.31 4.91
CA GLN A 68 -11.74 -5.65 5.36
C GLN A 68 -10.89 -6.32 4.27
N ASP A 69 -9.70 -6.78 4.66
CA ASP A 69 -8.86 -7.61 3.82
C ASP A 69 -9.67 -8.86 3.48
N GLN A 70 -10.35 -8.77 2.35
CA GLN A 70 -11.30 -9.78 1.92
C GLN A 70 -10.61 -11.14 1.77
N ASP A 71 -9.28 -11.12 1.61
CA ASP A 71 -8.51 -12.30 1.31
C ASP A 71 -7.66 -12.80 2.49
N GLY A 72 -7.48 -12.05 3.59
CA GLY A 72 -6.51 -12.37 4.63
C GLY A 72 -5.05 -12.46 4.14
N GLN A 73 -4.82 -12.10 2.87
CA GLN A 73 -3.57 -12.33 2.15
C GLN A 73 -2.60 -11.14 2.21
N PHE A 74 -3.06 -9.99 2.73
CA PHE A 74 -2.24 -8.77 2.70
C PHE A 74 -0.88 -8.97 3.37
N LEU A 75 -0.85 -9.61 4.53
CA LEU A 75 0.40 -9.83 5.27
C LEU A 75 1.38 -10.75 4.52
N GLU A 76 0.88 -11.78 3.87
CA GLU A 76 1.69 -12.68 3.05
C GLU A 76 2.28 -11.96 1.84
N ARG A 77 1.45 -11.20 1.13
CA ARG A 77 1.87 -10.37 0.00
C ARG A 77 2.90 -9.33 0.42
N LEU A 78 2.65 -8.63 1.53
CA LEU A 78 3.56 -7.65 2.10
C LEU A 78 4.92 -8.29 2.42
N THR A 79 4.94 -9.40 3.14
CA THR A 79 6.20 -10.03 3.55
C THR A 79 7.01 -10.53 2.36
N SER A 80 6.35 -11.09 1.34
CA SER A 80 7.00 -11.47 0.08
C SER A 80 7.61 -10.26 -0.64
N TYR A 81 6.87 -9.14 -0.68
CA TYR A 81 7.36 -7.90 -1.25
C TYR A 81 8.55 -7.31 -0.48
N LEU A 82 8.52 -7.33 0.87
CA LEU A 82 9.61 -6.82 1.69
C LEU A 82 10.92 -7.57 1.43
N ILE A 83 10.88 -8.90 1.35
CA ILE A 83 12.06 -9.73 1.03
C ILE A 83 12.61 -9.36 -0.36
N LYS A 84 11.74 -9.27 -1.36
CA LYS A 84 12.14 -8.85 -2.71
C LYS A 84 12.80 -7.47 -2.69
N ALA A 85 12.19 -6.51 -2.02
CA ALA A 85 12.66 -5.12 -1.98
C ALA A 85 14.04 -4.99 -1.35
N VAL A 86 14.29 -5.64 -0.20
CA VAL A 86 15.61 -5.57 0.46
C VAL A 86 16.70 -6.30 -0.30
N ARG A 87 16.37 -7.41 -0.99
CA ARG A 87 17.30 -8.10 -1.89
C ARG A 87 17.68 -7.24 -3.10
N GLU A 88 16.74 -6.51 -3.66
CA GLU A 88 16.99 -5.59 -4.78
C GLU A 88 17.74 -4.34 -4.34
N ALA A 89 17.55 -3.89 -3.11
CA ALA A 89 18.30 -2.77 -2.52
C ALA A 89 19.80 -3.09 -2.32
N LYS A 90 20.16 -4.37 -2.12
CA LYS A 90 21.54 -4.87 -1.97
C LYS A 90 22.34 -4.21 -0.84
N VAL A 91 21.66 -3.78 0.22
CA VAL A 91 22.31 -3.15 1.40
C VAL A 91 22.64 -4.19 2.46
N HIS A 92 21.66 -4.97 2.89
CA HIS A 92 21.81 -5.98 3.94
C HIS A 92 21.73 -7.42 3.41
N THR A 93 21.07 -7.61 2.28
CA THR A 93 20.85 -8.91 1.64
C THR A 93 20.79 -8.72 0.12
N GLU A 94 21.04 -9.77 -0.64
CA GLU A 94 20.97 -9.75 -2.10
C GLU A 94 20.56 -11.13 -2.64
N TRP A 95 20.18 -11.20 -3.91
CA TRP A 95 19.71 -12.45 -4.52
C TRP A 95 20.79 -13.55 -4.56
N LEU A 96 22.06 -13.18 -4.81
CA LEU A 96 23.16 -14.13 -4.91
C LEU A 96 23.70 -14.55 -3.54
N LYS A 97 23.55 -13.69 -2.53
CA LYS A 97 24.02 -13.95 -1.16
C LYS A 97 22.98 -13.45 -0.16
N PRO A 98 21.89 -14.19 0.03
CA PRO A 98 20.82 -13.77 0.94
C PRO A 98 21.29 -13.83 2.42
N ASP A 99 20.96 -12.78 3.17
CA ASP A 99 21.05 -12.79 4.64
C ASP A 99 19.67 -13.14 5.22
N GLY A 100 19.40 -14.44 5.38
CA GLY A 100 18.12 -14.92 5.88
C GLY A 100 17.79 -14.45 7.30
N ALA A 101 18.80 -14.14 8.12
CA ALA A 101 18.56 -13.60 9.47
C ALA A 101 18.01 -12.17 9.41
N TYR A 102 18.55 -11.33 8.52
CA TYR A 102 18.03 -9.98 8.31
C TYR A 102 16.62 -9.98 7.70
N GLU A 103 16.42 -10.79 6.66
CA GLU A 103 15.12 -10.94 6.01
C GLU A 103 14.04 -11.40 7.01
N GLN A 104 14.35 -12.41 7.83
CA GLN A 104 13.42 -12.89 8.84
C GLN A 104 13.12 -11.84 9.91
N ALA A 105 14.13 -11.11 10.37
CA ALA A 105 13.95 -10.02 11.34
C ALA A 105 13.04 -8.92 10.80
N PHE A 106 13.15 -8.58 9.52
CA PHE A 106 12.29 -7.58 8.88
C PHE A 106 10.84 -8.08 8.73
N VAL A 107 10.66 -9.32 8.31
CA VAL A 107 9.34 -9.97 8.22
C VAL A 107 8.67 -10.05 9.59
N ASP A 108 9.41 -10.46 10.62
CA ASP A 108 8.89 -10.57 11.98
C ASP A 108 8.52 -9.22 12.57
N PHE A 109 9.30 -8.18 12.27
CA PHE A 109 8.95 -6.81 12.63
C PHE A 109 7.62 -6.38 11.99
N ALA A 110 7.44 -6.60 10.69
CA ALA A 110 6.20 -6.29 9.98
C ALA A 110 5.00 -7.05 10.58
N ARG A 111 5.16 -8.34 10.85
CA ARG A 111 4.12 -9.17 11.49
C ARG A 111 3.75 -8.66 12.87
N GLN A 112 4.73 -8.32 13.69
CA GLN A 112 4.50 -7.83 15.05
C GLN A 112 3.81 -6.47 15.09
N ILE A 113 4.14 -5.53 14.19
CA ILE A 113 3.47 -4.23 14.17
C ILE A 113 2.04 -4.31 13.64
N LEU A 114 1.74 -5.27 12.79
CA LEU A 114 0.40 -5.48 12.22
C LEU A 114 -0.43 -6.53 12.98
N ALA A 115 0.13 -7.16 14.00
CA ALA A 115 -0.57 -8.20 14.75
C ALA A 115 -1.88 -7.67 15.34
N PRO A 116 -3.00 -8.39 15.19
CA PRO A 116 -4.24 -8.06 15.87
C PRO A 116 -4.04 -8.27 17.38
N ALA A 117 -4.00 -7.19 18.13
CA ALA A 117 -3.94 -7.22 19.59
C ALA A 117 -5.01 -6.29 20.15
N ALA A 118 -5.53 -6.64 21.31
CA ALA A 118 -6.54 -5.82 21.99
C ALA A 118 -6.07 -4.37 22.26
N SER A 119 -4.74 -4.16 22.26
CA SER A 119 -4.11 -2.84 22.40
C SER A 119 -2.88 -2.77 21.49
N ASN A 120 -3.09 -2.65 20.17
CA ASN A 120 -2.01 -2.39 19.24
C ASN A 120 -1.88 -0.88 19.03
N ARG A 121 -1.08 -0.24 19.88
CA ARG A 121 -0.88 1.20 19.85
C ARG A 121 -0.42 1.72 18.49
N PHE A 122 0.41 0.97 17.76
CA PHE A 122 0.80 1.37 16.41
C PHE A 122 -0.42 1.46 15.50
N MET A 123 -1.28 0.45 15.50
CA MET A 123 -2.48 0.44 14.64
C MET A 123 -3.50 1.51 15.04
N GLU A 124 -3.63 1.79 16.34
CA GLU A 124 -4.49 2.88 16.84
C GLU A 124 -4.03 4.25 16.31
N GLU A 125 -2.72 4.49 16.22
CA GLU A 125 -2.14 5.72 15.70
C GLU A 125 -2.09 5.73 14.15
N PHE A 126 -1.83 4.58 13.52
CA PHE A 126 -1.66 4.44 12.07
C PHE A 126 -2.97 4.54 11.30
N LEU A 127 -4.02 3.84 11.74
CA LEU A 127 -5.27 3.73 10.96
C LEU A 127 -5.95 5.08 10.71
N PRO A 128 -6.09 6.00 11.67
CA PRO A 128 -6.70 7.30 11.39
C PRO A 128 -5.93 8.11 10.35
N PHE A 129 -4.59 8.07 10.41
CA PHE A 129 -3.75 8.75 9.42
C PHE A 129 -3.85 8.09 8.05
N ALA A 130 -3.75 6.75 7.99
CA ALA A 130 -3.86 6.00 6.74
C ALA A 130 -5.22 6.21 6.05
N LYS A 131 -6.32 6.25 6.80
CA LYS A 131 -7.66 6.54 6.27
C LYS A 131 -7.72 7.93 5.63
N ARG A 132 -7.16 8.95 6.28
CA ARG A 132 -7.12 10.30 5.72
C ARG A 132 -6.26 10.38 4.46
N ILE A 133 -5.09 9.73 4.48
CA ILE A 133 -4.23 9.66 3.28
C ILE A 133 -4.93 8.93 2.14
N ALA A 134 -5.64 7.83 2.41
CA ALA A 134 -6.37 7.11 1.39
C ALA A 134 -7.51 7.94 0.80
N TYR A 135 -8.24 8.67 1.63
CA TYR A 135 -9.30 9.59 1.17
C TYR A 135 -8.74 10.66 0.23
N CYS A 136 -7.66 11.34 0.61
CA CYS A 136 -7.01 12.30 -0.27
C CYS A 136 -6.41 11.65 -1.53
N GLY A 137 -5.81 10.46 -1.37
CA GLY A 137 -5.24 9.68 -2.47
C GLY A 137 -6.26 9.27 -3.52
N MET A 138 -7.51 9.04 -3.12
CA MET A 138 -8.61 8.76 -4.04
C MET A 138 -8.80 9.90 -5.06
N PHE A 139 -8.78 11.16 -4.62
CA PHE A 139 -8.88 12.30 -5.54
C PHE A 139 -7.68 12.41 -6.47
N ASN A 140 -6.47 12.09 -6.00
CA ASN A 140 -5.29 12.02 -6.85
C ASN A 140 -5.45 10.95 -7.93
N SER A 141 -5.93 9.75 -7.58
CA SER A 141 -6.19 8.66 -8.52
C SER A 141 -7.24 9.04 -9.57
N LEU A 142 -8.36 9.61 -9.14
CA LEU A 142 -9.41 10.07 -10.06
C LEU A 142 -8.90 11.17 -11.00
N SER A 143 -8.12 12.13 -10.49
CA SER A 143 -7.50 13.16 -11.30
C SER A 143 -6.52 12.60 -12.32
N GLN A 144 -5.67 11.65 -11.92
CA GLN A 144 -4.74 10.97 -12.82
C GLN A 144 -5.48 10.19 -13.92
N THR A 145 -6.55 9.49 -13.57
CA THR A 145 -7.37 8.76 -14.52
C THR A 145 -8.03 9.70 -15.54
N LEU A 146 -8.59 10.81 -15.07
CA LEU A 146 -9.17 11.82 -15.95
C LEU A 146 -8.12 12.41 -16.90
N LEU A 147 -6.94 12.78 -16.39
CA LEU A 147 -5.85 13.29 -17.21
C LEU A 147 -5.34 12.25 -18.21
N LYS A 148 -5.23 10.98 -17.81
CA LYS A 148 -4.84 9.87 -18.67
C LYS A 148 -5.79 9.72 -19.86
N ILE A 149 -7.09 9.84 -19.62
CA ILE A 149 -8.13 9.72 -20.67
C ILE A 149 -8.19 10.96 -21.56
N ALA A 150 -8.06 12.15 -20.97
CA ALA A 150 -8.28 13.42 -21.67
C ALA A 150 -7.03 13.97 -22.38
N SER A 151 -5.83 13.53 -22.02
CA SER A 151 -4.59 14.01 -22.61
C SER A 151 -4.36 13.43 -24.01
N PRO A 152 -3.76 14.18 -24.95
CA PRO A 152 -3.38 13.66 -26.26
C PRO A 152 -2.41 12.48 -26.12
N GLY A 153 -2.63 11.43 -26.91
CA GLY A 153 -1.78 10.25 -26.94
C GLY A 153 -2.58 8.95 -26.75
N VAL A 154 -1.85 7.86 -26.50
CA VAL A 154 -2.45 6.56 -26.22
C VAL A 154 -2.19 6.21 -24.76
N PRO A 155 -3.22 6.18 -23.91
CA PRO A 155 -3.04 5.88 -22.50
C PRO A 155 -2.63 4.41 -22.29
N ASP A 156 -1.70 4.18 -21.35
CA ASP A 156 -1.39 2.83 -20.85
C ASP A 156 -2.34 2.50 -19.70
N VAL A 157 -3.13 1.44 -19.87
CA VAL A 157 -4.08 0.96 -18.88
C VAL A 157 -3.74 -0.51 -18.58
N TYR A 158 -3.34 -0.79 -17.35
CA TYR A 158 -3.05 -2.16 -16.95
C TYR A 158 -4.31 -2.91 -16.51
N GLN A 159 -4.35 -4.22 -16.74
CA GLN A 159 -5.49 -5.05 -16.34
C GLN A 159 -5.79 -4.93 -14.85
N GLY A 160 -7.05 -4.77 -14.49
CA GLY A 160 -7.49 -4.71 -13.11
C GLY A 160 -7.51 -3.32 -12.49
N THR A 161 -6.98 -2.29 -13.18
CA THR A 161 -6.95 -0.90 -12.68
C THR A 161 -8.27 -0.14 -12.87
N GLU A 162 -9.33 -0.84 -13.26
CA GLU A 162 -10.71 -0.32 -13.26
C GLU A 162 -11.23 -0.12 -11.83
N LEU A 163 -10.71 -0.89 -10.85
CA LEU A 163 -10.92 -0.71 -9.42
C LEU A 163 -9.59 -0.30 -8.77
N TRP A 164 -9.63 0.04 -7.47
CA TRP A 164 -8.44 0.50 -6.74
C TRP A 164 -7.33 -0.54 -6.79
N ASP A 165 -6.19 -0.18 -7.38
CA ASP A 165 -5.00 -1.02 -7.45
C ASP A 165 -3.96 -0.63 -6.39
N LEU A 166 -3.96 -1.39 -5.29
CA LEU A 166 -3.01 -1.27 -4.20
C LEU A 166 -1.96 -2.39 -4.23
N SER A 167 -1.72 -2.98 -5.39
CA SER A 167 -0.75 -4.06 -5.57
C SER A 167 0.69 -3.58 -5.37
N PHE A 168 1.54 -4.53 -4.99
CA PHE A 168 2.99 -4.40 -5.03
C PHE A 168 3.51 -4.72 -6.45
N VAL A 169 4.83 -4.71 -6.61
CA VAL A 169 5.47 -5.09 -7.87
C VAL A 169 5.29 -6.58 -8.17
N ASP A 170 5.53 -6.95 -9.41
CA ASP A 170 5.57 -8.35 -9.87
C ASP A 170 6.21 -9.31 -8.83
N PRO A 171 5.58 -10.45 -8.56
CA PRO A 171 4.40 -11.03 -9.20
C PRO A 171 3.04 -10.57 -8.63
N ASP A 172 2.98 -9.76 -7.60
CA ASP A 172 1.74 -9.36 -6.92
C ASP A 172 0.75 -8.65 -7.85
N ASN A 173 1.23 -7.80 -8.75
CA ASN A 173 0.41 -7.10 -9.74
C ASN A 173 -0.06 -7.97 -10.92
N ARG A 174 0.30 -9.26 -10.94
CA ARG A 174 -0.17 -10.24 -11.95
C ARG A 174 -1.19 -11.23 -11.39
N ARG A 175 -1.78 -10.93 -10.25
CA ARG A 175 -2.85 -11.74 -9.70
C ARG A 175 -4.04 -11.77 -10.67
N PRO A 176 -4.82 -12.87 -10.68
CA PRO A 176 -6.02 -12.94 -11.52
C PRO A 176 -6.96 -11.77 -11.26
N VAL A 177 -7.52 -11.22 -12.34
CA VAL A 177 -8.51 -10.14 -12.27
C VAL A 177 -9.90 -10.75 -12.15
N ASP A 178 -10.68 -10.30 -11.16
CA ASP A 178 -12.08 -10.69 -11.02
C ASP A 178 -12.94 -9.90 -12.01
N TYR A 179 -13.13 -10.47 -13.19
CA TYR A 179 -13.99 -9.89 -14.22
C TYR A 179 -15.48 -10.04 -13.93
N ALA A 180 -15.88 -10.94 -13.04
CA ALA A 180 -17.27 -11.09 -12.66
C ALA A 180 -17.73 -9.92 -11.81
N GLU A 181 -16.92 -9.54 -10.81
CA GLU A 181 -17.14 -8.35 -9.98
C GLU A 181 -17.19 -7.08 -10.84
N ARG A 182 -16.26 -6.89 -11.76
CA ARG A 182 -16.23 -5.73 -12.65
C ARG A 182 -17.46 -5.62 -13.54
N ARG A 183 -17.94 -6.73 -14.06
CA ARG A 183 -19.20 -6.75 -14.84
C ARG A 183 -20.39 -6.41 -13.97
N HIS A 184 -20.47 -6.97 -12.78
CA HIS A 184 -21.54 -6.68 -11.84
C HIS A 184 -21.61 -5.18 -11.52
N LEU A 185 -20.49 -4.59 -11.11
CA LEU A 185 -20.41 -3.15 -10.85
C LEU A 185 -20.75 -2.29 -12.07
N LEU A 186 -20.30 -2.69 -13.26
CA LEU A 186 -20.66 -1.97 -14.51
C LEU A 186 -22.17 -2.03 -14.81
N GLU A 187 -22.81 -3.15 -14.57
CA GLU A 187 -24.27 -3.31 -14.74
C GLU A 187 -25.03 -2.46 -13.71
N GLU A 188 -24.59 -2.43 -12.46
CA GLU A 188 -25.17 -1.56 -11.45
C GLU A 188 -25.03 -0.08 -11.82
N LEU A 189 -23.83 0.36 -12.26
CA LEU A 189 -23.60 1.72 -12.72
C LEU A 189 -24.51 2.11 -13.88
N LYS A 190 -24.65 1.25 -14.88
CA LYS A 190 -25.56 1.49 -16.03
C LYS A 190 -27.02 1.57 -15.59
N GLY A 191 -27.42 0.73 -14.64
CA GLY A 191 -28.78 0.76 -14.08
C GLY A 191 -29.08 2.02 -13.27
N ALA A 192 -28.11 2.51 -12.53
CA ALA A 192 -28.23 3.70 -11.69
C ALA A 192 -28.12 5.02 -12.50
N GLU A 193 -27.30 5.05 -13.55
CA GLU A 193 -27.10 6.23 -14.40
C GLU A 193 -28.41 6.76 -15.00
N VAL A 194 -29.34 5.87 -15.28
CA VAL A 194 -30.66 6.21 -15.84
C VAL A 194 -31.58 6.90 -14.82
N LYS A 195 -31.35 6.70 -13.51
CA LYS A 195 -32.25 7.11 -12.44
C LYS A 195 -31.78 8.35 -11.66
N ASP A 196 -30.56 8.38 -11.21
CA ASP A 196 -30.03 9.47 -10.36
C ASP A 196 -28.49 9.54 -10.40
N ARG A 197 -27.93 10.28 -11.34
CA ARG A 197 -26.46 10.51 -11.44
C ARG A 197 -25.85 11.19 -10.21
N PRO A 198 -26.46 12.21 -9.60
CA PRO A 198 -25.92 12.83 -8.40
C PRO A 198 -25.94 11.90 -7.16
N GLY A 199 -26.97 11.07 -7.04
CA GLY A 199 -27.05 10.04 -6.00
C GLY A 199 -25.93 9.01 -6.16
N LEU A 200 -25.80 8.47 -7.37
CA LEU A 200 -24.76 7.51 -7.70
C LEU A 200 -23.36 8.02 -7.36
N LEU A 201 -23.04 9.29 -7.69
CA LEU A 201 -21.74 9.86 -7.36
C LEU A 201 -21.50 9.93 -5.85
N ARG A 202 -22.52 10.26 -5.06
CA ARG A 202 -22.40 10.27 -3.59
C ARG A 202 -22.17 8.88 -3.00
N ASP A 203 -22.81 7.87 -3.57
CA ASP A 203 -22.69 6.47 -3.10
C ASP A 203 -21.33 5.84 -3.46
N LEU A 204 -20.66 6.36 -4.50
CA LEU A 204 -19.33 5.92 -4.95
C LEU A 204 -18.16 6.63 -4.24
N MET A 205 -18.40 7.73 -3.53
CA MET A 205 -17.39 8.51 -2.81
C MET A 205 -17.36 8.17 -1.31
#